data_d0b5849def3b79ac5d3f03072849bf4c
#
_entry.id   d0b5849def3b79ac5d3f03072849bf4c
#
_cell.length_a   1.000
_cell.length_b   1.000
_cell.length_c   1.000
_cell.angle_alpha   90.00
_cell.angle_beta   90.00
_cell.angle_gamma   90.00
#
_symmetry.space_group_name_H-M   'P 1'
#
loop_
_entity.id
_entity.type
_entity.pdbx_description
1 polymer ?
#
loop_
_entity_poly.entity_id
_entity_poly.type
_entity_poly.pdbx_seq_one_letter_code
_entity_poly.pdbx_strand_id
1 'polypeptide(L)'
;MIFFSLEILLLKGKGGVQMQSFYCKTKIISGAGALDWLKDQKCQSLLVVTDPYFMENGTAQAVARRVQAEKQEIFDGVKPDPTVELAAEGTAVMRQVKPDMLIALGGGSAMDTAKAMRYFAGEKEAFVAIPTTSGSGSEVTDFSILTHGGVKHPLIDKRLQPDVAILDEKLVEKLPPALVADGGFDVLSHALESVAALGATSMTRALAGHAFATVFGKLGASFRGDTRVRGDIHLASCMAGLAFSQSGLGLCHALSHGLGGIFHLPHGRLNAILLPEVVACNAASAGKAYAELARMAGVGAGADTMAVRNLRNGLCALRKELHLPATLAEAGVSPQKVRQHKDEIIRAALADPCMATNPVKADASLVGKLLEAVTGRG
;
A
#
# COMPACT_ATOMS: atom_id res chain seq x y z
N MET A 1 10.82 14.32 18.14
CA MET A 1 11.34 14.65 16.80
C MET A 1 12.42 13.64 16.46
N ILE A 2 12.03 12.47 15.93
CA ILE A 2 12.96 11.41 15.52
C ILE A 2 13.06 11.53 14.01
N PHE A 3 14.11 12.19 13.54
CA PHE A 3 14.48 12.19 12.12
C PHE A 3 15.01 10.79 11.79
N PHE A 4 14.20 9.96 11.15
CA PHE A 4 14.75 8.87 10.37
C PHE A 4 15.24 9.45 9.05
N SER A 5 16.56 9.63 8.95
CA SER A 5 17.19 9.61 7.65
C SER A 5 16.85 8.26 7.02
N LEU A 6 16.11 8.28 5.90
CA LEU A 6 16.16 7.20 4.94
C LEU A 6 17.64 7.13 4.52
N GLU A 7 18.45 6.41 5.27
CA GLU A 7 19.67 5.86 4.73
C GLU A 7 19.20 4.85 3.68
N ILE A 8 18.90 5.38 2.48
CA ILE A 8 19.14 4.60 1.28
C ILE A 8 20.63 4.29 1.41
N LEU A 9 20.94 3.15 1.98
CA LEU A 9 22.29 2.68 2.21
C LEU A 9 22.89 2.47 0.82
N LEU A 10 23.34 3.57 0.24
CA LEU A 10 24.28 3.57 -0.86
C LEU A 10 25.58 3.00 -0.27
N LEU A 11 25.64 1.69 -0.18
CA LEU A 11 26.86 1.00 0.19
C LEU A 11 27.88 1.34 -0.90
N LYS A 12 28.71 2.35 -0.66
CA LYS A 12 29.80 2.71 -1.56
C LYS A 12 30.83 1.58 -1.51
N GLY A 13 30.86 0.75 -2.56
CA GLY A 13 31.93 -0.20 -2.79
C GLY A 13 33.27 0.51 -3.05
N LYS A 14 34.39 -0.15 -2.75
CA LYS A 14 35.72 0.33 -3.16
C LYS A 14 35.73 0.51 -4.68
N GLY A 15 36.07 1.71 -5.18
CA GLY A 15 36.10 2.01 -6.61
C GLY A 15 34.86 2.71 -7.19
N GLY A 16 33.91 3.23 -6.36
CA GLY A 16 32.77 4.00 -6.84
C GLY A 16 31.61 3.16 -7.38
N VAL A 17 31.65 1.84 -7.27
CA VAL A 17 30.56 0.94 -7.64
C VAL A 17 29.46 1.02 -6.57
N GLN A 18 28.25 1.36 -7.00
CA GLN A 18 27.08 1.39 -6.13
C GLN A 18 26.60 -0.03 -5.89
N MET A 19 26.69 -0.51 -4.64
CA MET A 19 26.12 -1.80 -4.26
C MET A 19 24.62 -1.65 -4.03
N GLN A 20 23.85 -2.64 -4.48
CA GLN A 20 22.42 -2.75 -4.26
C GLN A 20 22.14 -3.86 -3.25
N SER A 21 21.22 -3.63 -2.31
CA SER A 21 20.76 -4.65 -1.39
C SER A 21 19.25 -4.81 -1.52
N PHE A 22 18.77 -6.02 -1.27
CA PHE A 22 17.35 -6.33 -1.16
C PHE A 22 17.16 -7.26 0.03
N TYR A 23 16.26 -6.94 0.92
CA TYR A 23 15.99 -7.72 2.11
C TYR A 23 14.50 -8.01 2.27
N CYS A 24 14.16 -9.27 2.50
CA CYS A 24 12.81 -9.69 2.84
C CYS A 24 12.90 -10.66 4.04
N LYS A 25 12.40 -10.23 5.19
CA LYS A 25 12.28 -11.06 6.39
C LYS A 25 11.08 -12.00 6.28
N THR A 26 10.00 -11.50 5.70
CA THR A 26 8.69 -12.15 5.71
C THR A 26 8.69 -13.41 4.83
N LYS A 27 8.31 -14.55 5.41
CA LYS A 27 7.98 -15.76 4.64
C LYS A 27 6.61 -15.59 3.98
N ILE A 28 6.52 -15.74 2.67
CA ILE A 28 5.28 -15.57 1.92
C ILE A 28 4.70 -16.95 1.57
N ILE A 29 3.42 -17.15 1.90
CA ILE A 29 2.64 -18.36 1.61
C ILE A 29 1.44 -17.90 0.80
N SER A 30 1.30 -18.37 -0.44
CA SER A 30 0.27 -17.87 -1.36
C SER A 30 -0.43 -18.99 -2.11
N GLY A 31 -1.66 -18.72 -2.53
CA GLY A 31 -2.50 -19.59 -3.35
C GLY A 31 -3.75 -20.10 -2.61
N ALA A 32 -4.54 -20.91 -3.31
CA ALA A 32 -5.76 -21.48 -2.76
C ALA A 32 -5.45 -22.40 -1.57
N GLY A 33 -6.07 -22.12 -0.43
CA GLY A 33 -5.85 -22.89 0.80
C GLY A 33 -4.57 -22.56 1.54
N ALA A 34 -3.92 -21.42 1.25
CA ALA A 34 -2.72 -20.96 1.97
C ALA A 34 -2.96 -20.88 3.49
N LEU A 35 -4.18 -20.58 3.93
CA LEU A 35 -4.59 -20.62 5.36
C LEU A 35 -4.38 -21.97 6.04
N ASP A 36 -4.26 -23.07 5.28
CA ASP A 36 -4.05 -24.40 5.87
C ASP A 36 -2.67 -24.53 6.52
N TRP A 37 -1.71 -23.65 6.18
CA TRP A 37 -0.43 -23.56 6.88
C TRP A 37 -0.60 -23.31 8.38
N LEU A 38 -1.66 -22.64 8.81
CA LEU A 38 -1.96 -22.39 10.23
C LEU A 38 -2.25 -23.68 11.03
N LYS A 39 -2.69 -24.77 10.39
CA LYS A 39 -3.01 -26.03 11.06
C LYS A 39 -1.78 -26.71 11.70
N ASP A 40 -0.61 -26.41 11.17
CA ASP A 40 0.65 -26.94 11.66
C ASP A 40 1.31 -26.03 12.71
N GLN A 41 0.67 -24.88 13.01
CA GLN A 41 1.20 -23.93 13.99
C GLN A 41 0.65 -24.21 15.38
N LYS A 42 1.53 -24.10 16.39
CA LYS A 42 1.22 -24.32 17.81
C LYS A 42 1.68 -23.13 18.63
N CYS A 43 0.84 -22.71 19.56
CA CYS A 43 1.18 -21.66 20.53
C CYS A 43 0.42 -21.85 21.84
N GLN A 44 0.85 -21.23 22.92
CA GLN A 44 0.09 -21.21 24.17
C GLN A 44 -1.02 -20.17 24.11
N SER A 45 -0.70 -18.98 23.61
CA SER A 45 -1.62 -17.85 23.56
C SER A 45 -1.61 -17.17 22.18
N LEU A 46 -2.78 -17.15 21.55
CA LEU A 46 -3.03 -16.52 20.24
C LEU A 46 -3.84 -15.23 20.44
N LEU A 47 -3.41 -14.15 19.79
CA LEU A 47 -4.23 -12.96 19.60
C LEU A 47 -4.47 -12.72 18.10
N VAL A 48 -5.74 -12.58 17.72
CA VAL A 48 -6.13 -12.17 16.36
C VAL A 48 -6.60 -10.72 16.41
N VAL A 49 -6.03 -9.87 15.56
CA VAL A 49 -6.42 -8.45 15.39
C VAL A 49 -7.17 -8.32 14.08
N THR A 50 -8.40 -7.82 14.14
CA THR A 50 -9.29 -7.74 12.99
C THR A 50 -10.31 -6.60 13.13
N ASP A 51 -11.12 -6.39 12.10
CA ASP A 51 -12.27 -5.48 12.14
C ASP A 51 -13.58 -6.23 12.48
N PRO A 52 -14.65 -5.48 12.85
CA PRO A 52 -15.94 -6.08 13.21
C PRO A 52 -16.55 -6.96 12.10
N TYR A 53 -16.30 -6.64 10.83
CA TYR A 53 -16.85 -7.40 9.70
C TYR A 53 -16.37 -8.87 9.71
N PHE A 54 -15.06 -9.10 9.95
CA PHE A 54 -14.54 -10.48 10.00
C PHE A 54 -14.86 -11.19 11.30
N MET A 55 -15.18 -10.47 12.36
CA MET A 55 -15.74 -11.03 13.58
C MET A 55 -17.17 -11.50 13.36
N GLU A 56 -18.04 -10.65 12.80
CA GLU A 56 -19.46 -10.91 12.60
C GLU A 56 -19.73 -12.03 11.59
N ASN A 57 -18.93 -12.12 10.51
CA ASN A 57 -19.09 -13.15 9.49
C ASN A 57 -18.42 -14.49 9.84
N GLY A 58 -17.77 -14.59 11.01
CA GLY A 58 -17.16 -15.80 11.52
C GLY A 58 -15.78 -16.14 10.94
N THR A 59 -15.21 -15.30 10.07
CA THR A 59 -13.90 -15.55 9.46
C THR A 59 -12.76 -15.48 10.49
N ALA A 60 -12.82 -14.53 11.42
CA ALA A 60 -11.79 -14.38 12.46
C ALA A 60 -11.73 -15.65 13.35
N GLN A 61 -12.89 -16.14 13.78
CA GLN A 61 -12.97 -17.39 14.55
C GLN A 61 -12.51 -18.61 13.74
N ALA A 62 -12.83 -18.65 12.43
CA ALA A 62 -12.39 -19.73 11.56
C ALA A 62 -10.87 -19.73 11.36
N VAL A 63 -10.23 -18.56 11.31
CA VAL A 63 -8.77 -18.40 11.27
C VAL A 63 -8.16 -18.82 12.60
N ALA A 64 -8.67 -18.33 13.73
CA ALA A 64 -8.18 -18.66 15.07
C ALA A 64 -8.21 -20.16 15.33
N ARG A 65 -9.32 -20.84 14.98
CA ARG A 65 -9.48 -22.29 15.16
C ARG A 65 -8.52 -23.15 14.32
N ARG A 66 -7.85 -22.58 13.30
CA ARG A 66 -6.82 -23.33 12.55
C ARG A 66 -5.52 -23.49 13.34
N VAL A 67 -5.24 -22.57 14.25
CA VAL A 67 -4.03 -22.62 15.09
C VAL A 67 -4.29 -23.51 16.29
N GLN A 68 -3.35 -24.40 16.62
CA GLN A 68 -3.39 -25.20 17.83
C GLN A 68 -2.94 -24.36 19.03
N ALA A 69 -3.84 -23.55 19.59
CA ALA A 69 -3.56 -22.64 20.70
C ALA A 69 -4.35 -23.05 21.97
N GLU A 70 -3.71 -22.99 23.14
CA GLU A 70 -4.36 -23.27 24.43
C GLU A 70 -5.33 -22.14 24.82
N LYS A 71 -4.99 -20.90 24.50
CA LYS A 71 -5.79 -19.70 24.71
C LYS A 71 -5.91 -18.93 23.40
N GLN A 72 -7.11 -18.44 23.10
CA GLN A 72 -7.38 -17.63 21.91
C GLN A 72 -8.18 -16.40 22.30
N GLU A 73 -7.71 -15.23 21.85
CA GLU A 73 -8.38 -13.94 22.02
C GLU A 73 -8.48 -13.25 20.65
N ILE A 74 -9.56 -12.48 20.47
CA ILE A 74 -9.78 -11.71 19.25
C ILE A 74 -10.02 -10.25 19.64
N PHE A 75 -9.19 -9.35 19.12
CA PHE A 75 -9.40 -7.92 19.17
C PHE A 75 -10.04 -7.47 17.85
N ASP A 76 -11.32 -7.14 17.87
CA ASP A 76 -12.13 -6.78 16.69
C ASP A 76 -12.39 -5.26 16.59
N GLY A 77 -11.67 -4.47 17.36
CA GLY A 77 -11.85 -3.02 17.42
C GLY A 77 -11.29 -2.23 16.25
N VAL A 78 -10.71 -2.87 15.21
CA VAL A 78 -10.06 -2.17 14.08
C VAL A 78 -11.07 -1.34 13.30
N LYS A 79 -10.67 -0.11 12.98
CA LYS A 79 -11.44 0.85 12.16
C LYS A 79 -10.59 1.37 11.00
N PRO A 80 -11.21 1.84 9.90
CA PRO A 80 -10.47 2.56 8.87
C PRO A 80 -9.70 3.75 9.46
N ASP A 81 -8.52 4.05 8.88
CA ASP A 81 -7.61 5.11 9.35
C ASP A 81 -7.28 4.98 10.85
N PRO A 82 -6.60 3.88 11.27
CA PRO A 82 -6.40 3.56 12.68
C PRO A 82 -5.70 4.71 13.42
N THR A 83 -6.21 5.02 14.61
CA THR A 83 -5.69 6.11 15.44
C THR A 83 -4.65 5.61 16.45
N VAL A 84 -3.86 6.54 16.99
CA VAL A 84 -2.92 6.24 18.08
C VAL A 84 -3.68 5.73 19.32
N GLU A 85 -4.88 6.25 19.58
CA GLU A 85 -5.74 5.84 20.69
C GLU A 85 -6.19 4.37 20.52
N LEU A 86 -6.63 3.99 19.31
CA LEU A 86 -6.98 2.60 19.00
C LEU A 86 -5.77 1.65 19.19
N ALA A 87 -4.60 2.07 18.71
CA ALA A 87 -3.36 1.31 18.92
C ALA A 87 -3.02 1.17 20.42
N ALA A 88 -3.28 2.19 21.24
CA ALA A 88 -3.08 2.14 22.69
C ALA A 88 -4.06 1.17 23.37
N GLU A 89 -5.35 1.18 22.98
CA GLU A 89 -6.35 0.21 23.46
C GLU A 89 -5.92 -1.22 23.14
N GLY A 90 -5.56 -1.50 21.89
CA GLY A 90 -5.08 -2.82 21.50
C GLY A 90 -3.78 -3.23 22.18
N THR A 91 -2.86 -2.27 22.45
CA THR A 91 -1.63 -2.50 23.22
C THR A 91 -1.94 -2.95 24.66
N ALA A 92 -2.97 -2.39 25.28
CA ALA A 92 -3.40 -2.84 26.62
C ALA A 92 -3.89 -4.30 26.57
N VAL A 93 -4.66 -4.69 25.53
CA VAL A 93 -5.08 -6.08 25.33
C VAL A 93 -3.85 -6.99 25.14
N MET A 94 -2.88 -6.61 24.30
CA MET A 94 -1.65 -7.39 24.10
C MET A 94 -0.90 -7.64 25.43
N ARG A 95 -0.76 -6.60 26.27
CA ARG A 95 -0.09 -6.71 27.57
C ARG A 95 -0.82 -7.61 28.57
N GLN A 96 -2.15 -7.69 28.46
CA GLN A 96 -2.99 -8.58 29.27
C GLN A 96 -2.92 -10.03 28.76
N VAL A 97 -3.07 -10.24 27.46
CA VAL A 97 -3.10 -11.55 26.80
C VAL A 97 -1.72 -12.19 26.75
N LYS A 98 -0.67 -11.37 26.54
CA LYS A 98 0.73 -11.80 26.33
C LYS A 98 0.81 -12.92 25.30
N PRO A 99 0.39 -12.66 24.06
CA PRO A 99 0.38 -13.68 23.04
C PRO A 99 1.80 -14.10 22.68
N ASP A 100 2.02 -15.36 22.39
CA ASP A 100 3.22 -15.86 21.72
C ASP A 100 3.03 -15.99 20.19
N MET A 101 1.79 -15.81 19.72
CA MET A 101 1.45 -15.62 18.30
C MET A 101 0.43 -14.49 18.12
N LEU A 102 0.74 -13.55 17.23
CA LEU A 102 -0.14 -12.47 16.80
C LEU A 102 -0.54 -12.70 15.35
N ILE A 103 -1.84 -12.64 15.05
CA ILE A 103 -2.36 -12.67 13.68
C ILE A 103 -3.06 -11.35 13.39
N ALA A 104 -2.66 -10.65 12.32
CA ALA A 104 -3.42 -9.56 11.74
C ALA A 104 -4.26 -10.10 10.58
N LEU A 105 -5.58 -10.01 10.67
CA LEU A 105 -6.54 -10.43 9.65
C LEU A 105 -7.34 -9.24 9.16
N GLY A 106 -7.17 -8.81 7.91
CA GLY A 106 -7.91 -7.67 7.38
C GLY A 106 -7.15 -6.92 6.27
N GLY A 107 -7.59 -5.72 5.96
CA GLY A 107 -6.89 -4.80 5.07
C GLY A 107 -5.74 -4.06 5.76
N GLY A 108 -5.22 -3.01 5.12
CA GLY A 108 -4.12 -2.19 5.64
C GLY A 108 -4.35 -1.69 7.07
N SER A 109 -5.57 -1.28 7.42
CA SER A 109 -5.90 -0.81 8.78
C SER A 109 -5.69 -1.87 9.86
N ALA A 110 -6.04 -3.13 9.58
CA ALA A 110 -5.81 -4.23 10.53
C ALA A 110 -4.31 -4.52 10.67
N MET A 111 -3.57 -4.50 9.56
CA MET A 111 -2.11 -4.66 9.56
C MET A 111 -1.45 -3.55 10.38
N ASP A 112 -1.81 -2.30 10.13
CA ASP A 112 -1.21 -1.14 10.77
C ASP A 112 -1.53 -1.09 12.26
N THR A 113 -2.78 -1.44 12.66
CA THR A 113 -3.16 -1.56 14.07
C THR A 113 -2.33 -2.65 14.77
N ALA A 114 -2.25 -3.86 14.21
CA ALA A 114 -1.50 -4.97 14.81
C ALA A 114 -0.01 -4.66 14.93
N LYS A 115 0.60 -4.05 13.91
CA LYS A 115 1.99 -3.58 13.92
C LYS A 115 2.25 -2.58 15.05
N ALA A 116 1.37 -1.57 15.19
CA ALA A 116 1.48 -0.57 16.23
C ALA A 116 1.31 -1.16 17.64
N MET A 117 0.31 -2.03 17.83
CA MET A 117 0.08 -2.75 19.07
C MET A 117 1.34 -3.51 19.51
N ARG A 118 1.91 -4.30 18.59
CA ARG A 118 3.15 -5.06 18.81
C ARG A 118 4.33 -4.17 19.17
N TYR A 119 4.50 -3.08 18.44
CA TYR A 119 5.59 -2.12 18.65
C TYR A 119 5.52 -1.47 20.05
N PHE A 120 4.33 -1.00 20.44
CA PHE A 120 4.14 -0.32 21.73
C PHE A 120 4.07 -1.28 22.93
N ALA A 121 3.69 -2.54 22.70
CA ALA A 121 3.76 -3.57 23.74
C ALA A 121 5.22 -3.99 24.03
N GLY A 122 6.12 -3.85 23.04
CA GLY A 122 7.51 -4.27 23.16
C GLY A 122 7.69 -5.79 23.09
N GLU A 123 6.70 -6.49 22.57
CA GLU A 123 6.64 -7.95 22.51
C GLU A 123 7.43 -8.51 21.29
N LYS A 124 7.78 -9.80 21.37
CA LYS A 124 8.58 -10.51 20.36
C LYS A 124 7.90 -11.77 19.84
N GLU A 125 6.60 -11.83 19.94
CA GLU A 125 5.76 -12.94 19.44
C GLU A 125 5.94 -13.16 17.93
N ALA A 126 5.61 -14.38 17.46
CA ALA A 126 5.50 -14.66 16.04
C ALA A 126 4.37 -13.84 15.42
N PHE A 127 4.67 -13.08 14.37
CA PHE A 127 3.70 -12.18 13.75
C PHE A 127 3.30 -12.65 12.36
N VAL A 128 2.03 -13.03 12.19
CA VAL A 128 1.42 -13.52 10.94
C VAL A 128 0.47 -12.46 10.39
N ALA A 129 0.66 -12.05 9.16
CA ALA A 129 -0.21 -11.13 8.43
C ALA A 129 -1.06 -11.89 7.41
N ILE A 130 -2.38 -11.70 7.44
CA ILE A 130 -3.35 -12.33 6.55
C ILE A 130 -4.16 -11.22 5.88
N PRO A 131 -3.69 -10.66 4.75
CA PRO A 131 -4.39 -9.60 4.05
C PRO A 131 -5.68 -10.12 3.39
N THR A 132 -6.74 -9.33 3.49
CA THR A 132 -8.05 -9.60 2.90
C THR A 132 -8.41 -8.60 1.80
N THR A 133 -7.49 -7.70 1.47
CA THR A 133 -7.57 -6.75 0.36
C THR A 133 -6.29 -6.82 -0.47
N SER A 134 -6.37 -6.47 -1.74
CA SER A 134 -5.24 -6.41 -2.65
C SER A 134 -4.94 -4.94 -2.97
N GLY A 135 -4.11 -4.29 -2.17
CA GLY A 135 -3.81 -2.85 -2.28
C GLY A 135 -2.54 -2.47 -1.55
N SER A 136 -2.61 -2.39 -0.21
CA SER A 136 -1.59 -1.74 0.62
C SER A 136 -0.21 -2.43 0.64
N GLY A 137 -0.13 -3.75 0.43
CA GLY A 137 1.12 -4.51 0.60
C GLY A 137 1.67 -4.50 2.03
N SER A 138 0.86 -4.09 3.03
CA SER A 138 1.31 -3.90 4.41
C SER A 138 1.78 -5.20 5.07
N GLU A 139 1.41 -6.35 4.55
CA GLU A 139 1.82 -7.67 5.04
C GLU A 139 3.34 -7.97 4.88
N VAL A 140 4.05 -7.14 4.12
CA VAL A 140 5.50 -7.30 3.88
C VAL A 140 6.33 -6.05 4.17
N THR A 141 5.71 -4.99 4.68
CA THR A 141 6.38 -3.72 4.95
C THR A 141 6.74 -3.55 6.43
N ASP A 142 7.72 -2.71 6.72
CA ASP A 142 8.23 -2.38 8.04
C ASP A 142 7.70 -1.04 8.58
N PHE A 143 6.54 -0.61 8.11
CA PHE A 143 5.88 0.59 8.60
C PHE A 143 4.39 0.36 8.90
N SER A 144 3.82 1.27 9.68
CA SER A 144 2.42 1.37 10.04
C SER A 144 2.00 2.84 9.96
N ILE A 145 0.83 3.11 9.42
CA ILE A 145 0.29 4.47 9.32
C ILE A 145 -0.78 4.65 10.38
N LEU A 146 -0.53 5.57 11.32
CA LEU A 146 -1.48 5.92 12.37
C LEU A 146 -1.96 7.36 12.21
N THR A 147 -3.21 7.60 12.55
CA THR A 147 -3.80 8.94 12.56
C THR A 147 -3.76 9.53 13.97
N HIS A 148 -3.28 10.77 14.11
CA HIS A 148 -3.34 11.55 15.33
C HIS A 148 -3.66 13.00 15.01
N GLY A 149 -4.68 13.57 15.66
CA GLY A 149 -5.13 14.94 15.39
C GLY A 149 -5.54 15.20 13.93
N GLY A 150 -6.07 14.17 13.22
CA GLY A 150 -6.44 14.26 11.80
C GLY A 150 -5.25 14.17 10.82
N VAL A 151 -4.03 13.98 11.31
CA VAL A 151 -2.81 13.84 10.50
C VAL A 151 -2.33 12.40 10.51
N LYS A 152 -1.93 11.89 9.34
CA LYS A 152 -1.31 10.56 9.20
C LYS A 152 0.17 10.61 9.55
N HIS A 153 0.58 9.75 10.48
CA HIS A 153 1.95 9.64 10.95
C HIS A 153 2.51 8.24 10.64
N PRO A 154 3.55 8.13 9.83
CA PRO A 154 4.21 6.86 9.60
C PRO A 154 5.06 6.49 10.84
N LEU A 155 4.87 5.29 11.35
CA LEU A 155 5.75 4.60 12.27
C LEU A 155 6.61 3.65 11.46
N ILE A 156 7.94 3.83 11.47
CA ILE A 156 8.86 3.04 10.64
C ILE A 156 9.86 2.33 11.55
N ASP A 157 9.85 1.01 11.57
CA ASP A 157 10.79 0.19 12.33
C ASP A 157 10.79 -1.24 11.77
N LYS A 158 11.97 -1.84 11.63
CA LYS A 158 12.12 -3.23 11.14
C LYS A 158 11.35 -4.26 11.97
N ARG A 159 11.06 -3.98 13.23
CA ARG A 159 10.25 -4.83 14.11
C ARG A 159 8.78 -4.91 13.67
N LEU A 160 8.29 -3.93 12.90
CA LEU A 160 6.92 -3.90 12.39
C LEU A 160 6.68 -4.93 11.27
N GLN A 161 7.76 -5.36 10.60
CA GLN A 161 7.63 -6.31 9.49
C GLN A 161 7.15 -7.67 10.00
N PRO A 162 6.06 -8.24 9.43
CA PRO A 162 5.58 -9.58 9.78
C PRO A 162 6.61 -10.68 9.52
N ASP A 163 6.55 -11.76 10.28
CA ASP A 163 7.38 -12.94 10.07
C ASP A 163 6.84 -13.82 8.94
N VAL A 164 5.49 -13.86 8.81
CA VAL A 164 4.79 -14.64 7.79
C VAL A 164 3.66 -13.80 7.19
N ALA A 165 3.51 -13.84 5.86
CA ALA A 165 2.36 -13.33 5.14
C ALA A 165 1.61 -14.50 4.48
N ILE A 166 0.30 -14.62 4.70
CA ILE A 166 -0.55 -15.67 4.13
C ILE A 166 -1.52 -15.03 3.15
N LEU A 167 -1.31 -15.26 1.87
CA LEU A 167 -2.10 -14.71 0.76
C LEU A 167 -3.05 -15.78 0.24
N ASP A 168 -4.18 -15.98 0.92
CA ASP A 168 -5.21 -16.94 0.49
C ASP A 168 -6.21 -16.23 -0.42
N GLU A 169 -6.26 -16.64 -1.70
CA GLU A 169 -7.13 -16.03 -2.71
C GLU A 169 -8.61 -16.08 -2.37
N LYS A 170 -9.06 -17.04 -1.54
CA LYS A 170 -10.44 -17.14 -1.07
C LYS A 170 -10.88 -15.93 -0.24
N LEU A 171 -9.94 -15.26 0.44
CA LEU A 171 -10.24 -14.09 1.24
C LEU A 171 -10.54 -12.84 0.39
N VAL A 172 -10.05 -12.81 -0.86
CA VAL A 172 -10.27 -11.70 -1.79
C VAL A 172 -11.31 -12.00 -2.87
N GLU A 173 -11.83 -13.24 -2.91
CA GLU A 173 -12.79 -13.69 -3.93
C GLU A 173 -14.10 -12.89 -3.95
N LYS A 174 -14.56 -12.44 -2.78
CA LYS A 174 -15.83 -11.72 -2.60
C LYS A 174 -15.69 -10.22 -2.38
N LEU A 175 -14.52 -9.65 -2.69
CA LEU A 175 -14.33 -8.20 -2.57
C LEU A 175 -15.35 -7.44 -3.43
N PRO A 176 -16.00 -6.39 -2.86
CA PRO A 176 -16.86 -5.49 -3.63
C PRO A 176 -16.10 -4.80 -4.76
N PRO A 177 -16.76 -4.51 -5.91
CA PRO A 177 -16.11 -3.85 -7.05
C PRO A 177 -15.39 -2.54 -6.68
N ALA A 178 -15.94 -1.74 -5.77
CA ALA A 178 -15.32 -0.50 -5.32
C ALA A 178 -13.96 -0.74 -4.64
N LEU A 179 -13.87 -1.77 -3.78
CA LEU A 179 -12.60 -2.12 -3.13
C LEU A 179 -11.61 -2.76 -4.10
N VAL A 180 -12.10 -3.49 -5.12
CA VAL A 180 -11.26 -4.00 -6.21
C VAL A 180 -10.65 -2.85 -7.00
N ALA A 181 -11.44 -1.83 -7.35
CA ALA A 181 -10.99 -0.69 -8.12
C ALA A 181 -9.99 0.18 -7.34
N ASP A 182 -10.34 0.57 -6.11
CA ASP A 182 -9.48 1.39 -5.25
C ASP A 182 -8.17 0.64 -4.93
N GLY A 183 -8.23 -0.62 -4.50
CA GLY A 183 -7.05 -1.43 -4.20
C GLY A 183 -6.16 -1.68 -5.43
N GLY A 184 -6.77 -1.96 -6.59
CA GLY A 184 -6.01 -2.16 -7.82
C GLY A 184 -5.24 -0.92 -8.27
N PHE A 185 -5.83 0.27 -8.17
CA PHE A 185 -5.11 1.53 -8.43
C PHE A 185 -4.05 1.84 -7.39
N ASP A 186 -4.24 1.42 -6.15
CA ASP A 186 -3.22 1.50 -5.12
C ASP A 186 -1.98 0.66 -5.51
N VAL A 187 -2.18 -0.60 -5.91
CA VAL A 187 -1.07 -1.45 -6.42
C VAL A 187 -0.41 -0.86 -7.66
N LEU A 188 -1.18 -0.33 -8.61
CA LEU A 188 -0.63 0.30 -9.82
C LEU A 188 0.24 1.51 -9.47
N SER A 189 -0.18 2.33 -8.49
CA SER A 189 0.60 3.49 -8.05
C SER A 189 1.85 3.08 -7.28
N HIS A 190 1.77 2.10 -6.38
CA HIS A 190 2.89 1.50 -5.69
C HIS A 190 3.96 1.01 -6.66
N ALA A 191 3.55 0.21 -7.64
CA ALA A 191 4.45 -0.37 -8.63
C ALA A 191 5.08 0.70 -9.54
N LEU A 192 4.28 1.65 -10.03
CA LEU A 192 4.74 2.70 -10.93
C LEU A 192 5.72 3.65 -10.22
N GLU A 193 5.42 4.07 -9.00
CA GLU A 193 6.35 4.90 -8.24
C GLU A 193 7.61 4.14 -7.84
N SER A 194 7.48 2.87 -7.46
CA SER A 194 8.64 2.02 -7.12
C SER A 194 9.65 1.89 -8.26
N VAL A 195 9.22 1.72 -9.52
CA VAL A 195 10.16 1.62 -10.66
C VAL A 195 10.86 2.95 -10.96
N ALA A 196 10.22 4.07 -10.61
CA ALA A 196 10.71 5.43 -10.88
C ALA A 196 11.48 6.02 -9.69
N ALA A 197 11.31 5.50 -8.49
CA ALA A 197 11.91 6.03 -7.27
C ALA A 197 13.43 6.10 -7.33
N LEU A 198 14.03 7.10 -6.66
CA LEU A 198 15.49 7.25 -6.58
C LEU A 198 16.17 6.04 -5.92
N GLY A 199 15.45 5.30 -5.05
CA GLY A 199 15.92 4.06 -4.43
C GLY A 199 15.68 2.80 -5.26
N ALA A 200 15.17 2.91 -6.50
CA ALA A 200 14.86 1.74 -7.33
C ALA A 200 16.12 0.94 -7.70
N THR A 201 16.06 -0.36 -7.48
CA THR A 201 17.10 -1.34 -7.84
C THR A 201 16.60 -2.30 -8.93
N SER A 202 17.46 -3.13 -9.48
CA SER A 202 17.05 -4.16 -10.44
C SER A 202 16.02 -5.13 -9.83
N MET A 203 16.18 -5.49 -8.54
CA MET A 203 15.25 -6.37 -7.84
C MET A 203 13.87 -5.69 -7.66
N THR A 204 13.84 -4.46 -7.16
CA THR A 204 12.57 -3.73 -6.96
C THR A 204 11.86 -3.46 -8.27
N ARG A 205 12.59 -3.13 -9.34
CA ARG A 205 12.01 -2.95 -10.69
C ARG A 205 11.42 -4.23 -11.26
N ALA A 206 12.06 -5.39 -11.04
CA ALA A 206 11.53 -6.67 -11.50
C ALA A 206 10.21 -7.01 -10.79
N LEU A 207 10.15 -6.86 -9.46
CA LEU A 207 8.93 -7.10 -8.67
C LEU A 207 7.82 -6.12 -9.04
N ALA A 208 8.11 -4.82 -9.04
CA ALA A 208 7.14 -3.78 -9.36
C ALA A 208 6.66 -3.86 -10.82
N GLY A 209 7.57 -4.14 -11.76
CA GLY A 209 7.22 -4.28 -13.17
C GLY A 209 6.25 -5.45 -13.41
N HIS A 210 6.51 -6.60 -12.79
CA HIS A 210 5.60 -7.75 -12.85
C HIS A 210 4.26 -7.44 -12.18
N ALA A 211 4.27 -6.82 -10.99
CA ALA A 211 3.06 -6.42 -10.28
C ALA A 211 2.20 -5.48 -11.11
N PHE A 212 2.81 -4.44 -11.70
CA PHE A 212 2.11 -3.50 -12.57
C PHE A 212 1.47 -4.19 -13.78
N ALA A 213 2.24 -4.97 -14.54
CA ALA A 213 1.74 -5.65 -15.73
C ALA A 213 0.58 -6.61 -15.41
N THR A 214 0.69 -7.35 -14.30
CA THR A 214 -0.35 -8.27 -13.82
C THR A 214 -1.64 -7.52 -13.48
N VAL A 215 -1.56 -6.47 -12.66
CA VAL A 215 -2.73 -5.72 -12.22
C VAL A 215 -3.34 -4.94 -13.38
N PHE A 216 -2.52 -4.25 -14.18
CA PHE A 216 -3.00 -3.49 -15.33
C PHE A 216 -3.76 -4.35 -16.33
N GLY A 217 -3.28 -5.58 -16.58
CA GLY A 217 -3.93 -6.51 -17.52
C GLY A 217 -5.16 -7.23 -16.97
N LYS A 218 -5.29 -7.36 -15.63
CA LYS A 218 -6.33 -8.21 -15.02
C LYS A 218 -7.39 -7.44 -14.23
N LEU A 219 -7.12 -6.19 -13.85
CA LEU A 219 -7.97 -5.42 -12.93
C LEU A 219 -9.38 -5.19 -13.50
N GLY A 220 -9.52 -4.88 -14.78
CA GLY A 220 -10.83 -4.74 -15.43
C GLY A 220 -11.66 -6.02 -15.36
N ALA A 221 -11.05 -7.18 -15.60
CA ALA A 221 -11.73 -8.47 -15.47
C ALA A 221 -12.17 -8.75 -14.03
N SER A 222 -11.27 -8.50 -13.05
CA SER A 222 -11.58 -8.64 -11.62
C SER A 222 -12.75 -7.74 -11.19
N PHE A 223 -12.76 -6.49 -11.67
CA PHE A 223 -13.83 -5.53 -11.39
C PHE A 223 -15.19 -5.99 -11.93
N ARG A 224 -15.21 -6.60 -13.11
CA ARG A 224 -16.42 -7.19 -13.72
C ARG A 224 -16.84 -8.52 -13.11
N GLY A 225 -16.16 -9.00 -12.07
CA GLY A 225 -16.52 -10.20 -11.28
C GLY A 225 -15.79 -11.48 -11.66
N ASP A 226 -14.74 -11.43 -12.50
CA ASP A 226 -13.89 -12.61 -12.73
C ASP A 226 -12.99 -12.85 -11.51
N THR A 227 -13.42 -13.78 -10.64
CA THR A 227 -12.70 -14.11 -9.41
C THR A 227 -11.42 -14.90 -9.65
N ARG A 228 -11.27 -15.56 -10.82
CA ARG A 228 -10.09 -16.39 -11.14
C ARG A 228 -8.79 -15.59 -11.22
N VAL A 229 -8.89 -14.30 -11.52
CA VAL A 229 -7.71 -13.41 -11.61
C VAL A 229 -7.36 -12.73 -10.27
N ARG A 230 -8.19 -12.88 -9.23
CA ARG A 230 -8.01 -12.19 -7.95
C ARG A 230 -6.80 -12.68 -7.17
N GLY A 231 -6.49 -13.96 -7.23
CA GLY A 231 -5.28 -14.53 -6.63
C GLY A 231 -4.00 -13.92 -7.21
N ASP A 232 -3.94 -13.74 -8.53
CA ASP A 232 -2.79 -13.10 -9.18
C ASP A 232 -2.64 -11.64 -8.78
N ILE A 233 -3.76 -10.89 -8.69
CA ILE A 233 -3.76 -9.49 -8.24
C ILE A 233 -3.34 -9.41 -6.77
N HIS A 234 -3.76 -10.37 -5.94
CA HIS A 234 -3.40 -10.42 -4.54
C HIS A 234 -1.89 -10.64 -4.33
N LEU A 235 -1.31 -11.58 -5.07
CA LEU A 235 0.13 -11.79 -5.08
C LEU A 235 0.89 -10.59 -5.65
N ALA A 236 0.37 -9.96 -6.72
CA ALA A 236 0.96 -8.75 -7.31
C ALA A 236 0.95 -7.56 -6.33
N SER A 237 -0.09 -7.42 -5.49
CA SER A 237 -0.13 -6.45 -4.39
C SER A 237 1.02 -6.65 -3.41
N CYS A 238 1.25 -7.88 -2.97
CA CYS A 238 2.39 -8.22 -2.11
C CYS A 238 3.75 -7.93 -2.78
N MET A 239 3.90 -8.26 -4.07
CA MET A 239 5.12 -7.96 -4.83
C MET A 239 5.38 -6.46 -4.95
N ALA A 240 4.35 -5.64 -5.14
CA ALA A 240 4.46 -4.19 -5.11
C ALA A 240 4.89 -3.71 -3.72
N GLY A 241 4.33 -4.30 -2.64
CA GLY A 241 4.72 -4.07 -1.25
C GLY A 241 6.20 -4.30 -1.00
N LEU A 242 6.72 -5.45 -1.44
CA LEU A 242 8.14 -5.77 -1.36
C LEU A 242 9.02 -4.77 -2.13
N ALA A 243 8.55 -4.30 -3.27
CA ALA A 243 9.30 -3.37 -4.09
C ALA A 243 9.37 -1.98 -3.45
N PHE A 244 8.22 -1.38 -3.12
CA PHE A 244 8.22 0.00 -2.63
C PHE A 244 8.77 0.15 -1.21
N SER A 245 8.69 -0.88 -0.36
CA SER A 245 9.32 -0.85 0.96
C SER A 245 10.85 -0.71 0.89
N GLN A 246 11.47 -1.07 -0.25
CA GLN A 246 12.90 -0.96 -0.47
C GLN A 246 13.27 0.25 -1.35
N SER A 247 12.45 0.60 -2.35
CA SER A 247 12.73 1.68 -3.28
C SER A 247 12.24 3.05 -2.81
N GLY A 248 11.25 3.06 -1.93
CA GLY A 248 10.41 4.22 -1.65
C GLY A 248 9.34 4.44 -2.72
N LEU A 249 8.57 5.51 -2.52
CA LEU A 249 7.47 5.96 -3.36
C LEU A 249 7.74 7.37 -3.90
N GLY A 250 6.70 8.17 -4.14
CA GLY A 250 6.89 9.52 -4.70
C GLY A 250 5.71 10.46 -4.52
N LEU A 251 5.56 11.32 -5.50
CA LEU A 251 4.64 12.45 -5.53
C LEU A 251 3.17 12.04 -5.47
N CYS A 252 2.80 10.87 -6.05
CA CYS A 252 1.42 10.37 -6.01
C CYS A 252 1.00 10.07 -4.57
N HIS A 253 1.79 9.28 -3.85
CA HIS A 253 1.51 8.94 -2.47
C HIS A 253 1.61 10.14 -1.53
N ALA A 254 2.61 11.00 -1.70
CA ALA A 254 2.76 12.21 -0.90
C ALA A 254 1.53 13.12 -0.99
N LEU A 255 0.98 13.32 -2.20
CA LEU A 255 -0.26 14.08 -2.39
C LEU A 255 -1.50 13.33 -1.88
N SER A 256 -1.58 12.01 -2.11
CA SER A 256 -2.70 11.20 -1.62
C SER A 256 -2.80 11.22 -0.10
N HIS A 257 -1.69 11.20 0.62
CA HIS A 257 -1.67 11.32 2.08
C HIS A 257 -2.21 12.68 2.54
N GLY A 258 -1.73 13.77 1.93
CA GLY A 258 -2.20 15.12 2.26
C GLY A 258 -3.70 15.32 1.97
N LEU A 259 -4.16 14.87 0.81
CA LEU A 259 -5.57 14.95 0.42
C LEU A 259 -6.45 14.02 1.27
N GLY A 260 -5.99 12.81 1.55
CA GLY A 260 -6.72 11.83 2.35
C GLY A 260 -6.92 12.28 3.80
N GLY A 261 -5.92 12.94 4.40
CA GLY A 261 -6.02 13.49 5.75
C GLY A 261 -7.07 14.60 5.88
N ILE A 262 -7.27 15.39 4.81
CA ILE A 262 -8.20 16.53 4.82
C ILE A 262 -9.61 16.14 4.34
N PHE A 263 -9.71 15.33 3.28
CA PHE A 263 -10.99 15.05 2.60
C PHE A 263 -11.53 13.66 2.87
N HIS A 264 -10.79 12.80 3.57
CA HIS A 264 -11.18 11.43 3.94
C HIS A 264 -11.65 10.57 2.75
N LEU A 265 -11.07 10.78 1.56
CA LEU A 265 -11.30 9.94 0.40
C LEU A 265 -10.48 8.65 0.49
N PRO A 266 -10.99 7.52 -0.07
CA PRO A 266 -10.22 6.28 -0.15
C PRO A 266 -8.87 6.49 -0.83
N HIS A 267 -7.80 5.94 -0.26
CA HIS A 267 -6.42 6.18 -0.70
C HIS A 267 -6.18 5.79 -2.15
N GLY A 268 -6.58 4.56 -2.54
CA GLY A 268 -6.43 4.12 -3.94
C GLY A 268 -7.25 4.93 -4.95
N ARG A 269 -8.36 5.54 -4.52
CA ARG A 269 -9.15 6.47 -5.34
C ARG A 269 -8.41 7.77 -5.60
N LEU A 270 -7.76 8.32 -4.57
CA LEU A 270 -6.88 9.48 -4.72
C LEU A 270 -5.71 9.15 -5.65
N ASN A 271 -5.10 7.97 -5.48
CA ASN A 271 -4.05 7.51 -6.38
C ASN A 271 -4.54 7.40 -7.84
N ALA A 272 -5.76 6.93 -8.09
CA ALA A 272 -6.33 6.86 -9.42
C ALA A 272 -6.52 8.23 -10.09
N ILE A 273 -6.85 9.25 -9.31
CA ILE A 273 -6.97 10.64 -9.78
C ILE A 273 -5.58 11.22 -10.11
N LEU A 274 -4.60 11.01 -9.23
CA LEU A 274 -3.28 11.64 -9.30
C LEU A 274 -2.33 10.98 -10.29
N LEU A 275 -2.35 9.65 -10.38
CA LEU A 275 -1.33 8.86 -11.05
C LEU A 275 -1.06 9.26 -12.50
N PRO A 276 -2.07 9.53 -13.38
CA PRO A 276 -1.81 9.95 -14.75
C PRO A 276 -1.08 11.30 -14.85
N GLU A 277 -1.32 12.23 -13.93
CA GLU A 277 -0.67 13.54 -13.91
C GLU A 277 0.75 13.43 -13.32
N VAL A 278 0.94 12.54 -12.34
CA VAL A 278 2.29 12.23 -11.80
C VAL A 278 3.18 11.60 -12.87
N VAL A 279 2.65 10.70 -13.71
CA VAL A 279 3.38 10.15 -14.87
C VAL A 279 3.86 11.26 -15.79
N ALA A 280 2.99 12.22 -16.12
CA ALA A 280 3.35 13.34 -16.98
C ALA A 280 4.41 14.24 -16.32
N CYS A 281 4.28 14.50 -15.02
CA CYS A 281 5.20 15.33 -14.25
C CYS A 281 6.61 14.70 -14.16
N ASN A 282 6.70 13.42 -13.89
CA ASN A 282 7.95 12.69 -13.69
C ASN A 282 8.59 12.19 -15.00
N ALA A 283 7.91 12.33 -16.17
CA ALA A 283 8.36 11.76 -17.44
C ALA A 283 9.76 12.21 -17.88
N ALA A 284 10.15 13.46 -17.56
CA ALA A 284 11.47 13.98 -17.91
C ALA A 284 12.62 13.20 -17.23
N SER A 285 12.43 12.73 -16.00
CA SER A 285 13.44 12.01 -15.22
C SER A 285 13.24 10.49 -15.23
N ALA A 286 11.99 10.01 -15.28
CA ALA A 286 11.64 8.58 -15.20
C ALA A 286 11.16 7.99 -16.53
N GLY A 287 11.24 8.73 -17.65
CA GLY A 287 10.65 8.33 -18.94
C GLY A 287 11.09 6.96 -19.44
N LYS A 288 12.37 6.59 -19.27
CA LYS A 288 12.87 5.27 -19.64
C LYS A 288 12.21 4.16 -18.81
N ALA A 289 12.14 4.31 -17.49
CA ALA A 289 11.52 3.34 -16.59
C ALA A 289 10.02 3.18 -16.88
N TYR A 290 9.33 4.29 -17.15
CA TYR A 290 7.92 4.26 -17.55
C TYR A 290 7.69 3.63 -18.90
N ALA A 291 8.58 3.85 -19.89
CA ALA A 291 8.50 3.21 -21.18
C ALA A 291 8.71 1.68 -21.11
N GLU A 292 9.66 1.22 -20.28
CA GLU A 292 9.86 -0.20 -19.99
C GLU A 292 8.62 -0.80 -19.34
N LEU A 293 8.04 -0.11 -18.35
CA LEU A 293 6.80 -0.53 -17.68
C LEU A 293 5.61 -0.62 -18.64
N ALA A 294 5.45 0.37 -19.54
CA ALA A 294 4.43 0.37 -20.58
C ALA A 294 4.56 -0.83 -21.52
N ARG A 295 5.79 -1.22 -21.88
CA ARG A 295 6.05 -2.39 -22.72
C ARG A 295 5.70 -3.69 -21.99
N MET A 296 6.05 -3.80 -20.71
CA MET A 296 5.68 -4.95 -19.86
C MET A 296 4.15 -5.09 -19.74
N ALA A 297 3.43 -3.98 -19.65
CA ALA A 297 1.96 -3.94 -19.61
C ALA A 297 1.27 -4.11 -20.98
N GLY A 298 2.02 -4.27 -22.07
CA GLY A 298 1.49 -4.46 -23.42
C GLY A 298 0.94 -3.20 -24.09
N VAL A 299 1.18 -2.01 -23.52
CA VAL A 299 0.72 -0.71 -24.07
C VAL A 299 1.86 0.14 -24.64
N GLY A 300 3.11 -0.28 -24.43
CA GLY A 300 4.31 0.43 -24.88
C GLY A 300 4.67 0.08 -26.32
N ALA A 301 4.46 1.02 -27.24
CA ALA A 301 4.89 0.92 -28.64
C ALA A 301 5.75 2.11 -29.05
N GLY A 302 6.67 1.87 -29.99
CA GLY A 302 7.50 2.93 -30.57
C GLY A 302 8.57 3.50 -29.62
N ALA A 303 8.89 4.78 -29.79
CA ALA A 303 9.86 5.50 -28.98
C ALA A 303 9.37 5.64 -27.51
N ASP A 304 10.30 5.85 -26.57
CA ASP A 304 9.99 5.94 -25.14
C ASP A 304 8.94 7.02 -24.83
N THR A 305 9.01 8.18 -25.49
CA THR A 305 8.01 9.25 -25.31
C THR A 305 6.60 8.81 -25.72
N MET A 306 6.48 7.98 -26.77
CA MET A 306 5.21 7.41 -27.20
C MET A 306 4.72 6.37 -26.19
N ALA A 307 5.62 5.49 -25.71
CA ALA A 307 5.28 4.47 -24.73
C ALA A 307 4.78 5.10 -23.42
N VAL A 308 5.42 6.18 -22.94
CA VAL A 308 4.97 6.92 -21.75
C VAL A 308 3.59 7.56 -21.96
N ARG A 309 3.35 8.15 -23.14
CA ARG A 309 2.02 8.69 -23.45
C ARG A 309 0.96 7.60 -23.47
N ASN A 310 1.26 6.44 -24.03
CA ASN A 310 0.35 5.30 -24.08
C ASN A 310 0.08 4.75 -22.67
N LEU A 311 1.08 4.68 -21.82
CA LEU A 311 0.91 4.31 -20.40
C LEU A 311 -0.08 5.23 -19.69
N ARG A 312 0.12 6.56 -19.80
CA ARG A 312 -0.80 7.55 -19.21
C ARG A 312 -2.23 7.39 -19.74
N ASN A 313 -2.38 7.24 -21.05
CA ASN A 313 -3.69 7.04 -21.67
C ASN A 313 -4.35 5.72 -21.22
N GLY A 314 -3.56 4.65 -21.08
CA GLY A 314 -4.01 3.37 -20.56
C GLY A 314 -4.51 3.45 -19.13
N LEU A 315 -3.80 4.18 -18.26
CA LEU A 315 -4.25 4.44 -16.89
C LEU A 315 -5.57 5.22 -16.86
N CYS A 316 -5.71 6.26 -17.70
CA CYS A 316 -6.96 7.01 -17.84
C CYS A 316 -8.12 6.12 -18.34
N ALA A 317 -7.87 5.25 -19.32
CA ALA A 317 -8.87 4.32 -19.86
C ALA A 317 -9.30 3.29 -18.79
N LEU A 318 -8.35 2.71 -18.08
CA LEU A 318 -8.62 1.76 -16.99
C LEU A 318 -9.40 2.43 -15.86
N ARG A 319 -9.01 3.64 -15.42
CA ARG A 319 -9.75 4.42 -14.44
C ARG A 319 -11.23 4.61 -14.84
N LYS A 320 -11.46 4.96 -16.09
CA LYS A 320 -12.83 5.11 -16.64
C LYS A 320 -13.60 3.80 -16.65
N GLU A 321 -12.96 2.69 -17.05
CA GLU A 321 -13.56 1.34 -17.06
C GLU A 321 -14.00 0.91 -15.65
N LEU A 322 -13.23 1.28 -14.63
CA LEU A 322 -13.53 0.98 -13.23
C LEU A 322 -14.48 1.99 -12.57
N HIS A 323 -15.03 2.92 -13.31
CA HIS A 323 -15.92 3.98 -12.80
C HIS A 323 -15.32 4.84 -11.70
N LEU A 324 -13.98 4.97 -11.67
CA LEU A 324 -13.30 5.84 -10.72
C LEU A 324 -13.30 7.30 -11.22
N PRO A 325 -13.39 8.29 -10.31
CA PRO A 325 -13.41 9.70 -10.68
C PRO A 325 -12.10 10.14 -11.34
N ALA A 326 -12.19 11.06 -12.28
CA ALA A 326 -11.04 11.65 -12.96
C ALA A 326 -10.47 12.85 -12.21
N THR A 327 -11.28 13.50 -11.37
CA THR A 327 -10.92 14.71 -10.65
C THR A 327 -11.44 14.66 -9.20
N LEU A 328 -10.91 15.54 -8.35
CA LEU A 328 -11.40 15.71 -6.98
C LEU A 328 -12.87 16.19 -6.97
N ALA A 329 -13.26 17.03 -7.93
CA ALA A 329 -14.65 17.47 -8.07
C ALA A 329 -15.59 16.29 -8.34
N GLU A 330 -15.22 15.37 -9.26
CA GLU A 330 -16.00 14.15 -9.50
C GLU A 330 -16.01 13.20 -8.29
N ALA A 331 -14.98 13.26 -7.43
CA ALA A 331 -14.95 12.53 -6.16
C ALA A 331 -15.76 13.20 -5.03
N GLY A 332 -16.45 14.31 -5.32
CA GLY A 332 -17.30 15.01 -4.35
C GLY A 332 -16.62 16.12 -3.55
N VAL A 333 -15.36 16.45 -3.87
CA VAL A 333 -14.64 17.56 -3.23
C VAL A 333 -14.78 18.83 -4.07
N SER A 334 -15.48 19.85 -3.55
CA SER A 334 -15.65 21.08 -4.31
C SER A 334 -14.33 21.81 -4.57
N PRO A 335 -14.13 22.41 -5.77
CA PRO A 335 -12.93 23.19 -6.07
C PRO A 335 -12.66 24.32 -5.09
N GLN A 336 -13.72 24.88 -4.47
CA GLN A 336 -13.59 25.88 -3.44
C GLN A 336 -12.90 25.34 -2.19
N LYS A 337 -13.29 24.14 -1.72
CA LYS A 337 -12.64 23.48 -0.57
C LYS A 337 -11.15 23.17 -0.87
N VAL A 338 -10.84 22.71 -2.08
CA VAL A 338 -9.45 22.48 -2.48
C VAL A 338 -8.63 23.77 -2.42
N ARG A 339 -9.18 24.89 -2.92
CA ARG A 339 -8.52 26.21 -2.83
C ARG A 339 -8.32 26.68 -1.39
N GLN A 340 -9.29 26.45 -0.50
CA GLN A 340 -9.20 26.82 0.93
C GLN A 340 -8.07 26.07 1.65
N HIS A 341 -7.82 24.82 1.29
CA HIS A 341 -6.79 23.96 1.91
C HIS A 341 -5.51 23.84 1.06
N LYS A 342 -5.37 24.61 -0.03
CA LYS A 342 -4.27 24.47 -0.98
C LYS A 342 -2.90 24.48 -0.32
N ASP A 343 -2.63 25.47 0.52
CA ASP A 343 -1.32 25.62 1.16
C ASP A 343 -1.05 24.54 2.21
N GLU A 344 -2.09 24.04 2.86
CA GLU A 344 -2.00 22.94 3.80
C GLU A 344 -1.66 21.63 3.08
N ILE A 345 -2.35 21.33 1.97
CA ILE A 345 -2.09 20.14 1.13
C ILE A 345 -0.66 20.17 0.59
N ILE A 346 -0.22 21.32 0.08
CA ILE A 346 1.14 21.47 -0.48
C ILE A 346 2.19 21.25 0.61
N ARG A 347 2.01 21.84 1.81
CA ARG A 347 2.94 21.64 2.93
C ARG A 347 2.98 20.19 3.38
N ALA A 348 1.82 19.55 3.50
CA ALA A 348 1.73 18.14 3.89
C ALA A 348 2.45 17.24 2.88
N ALA A 349 2.20 17.41 1.58
CA ALA A 349 2.85 16.63 0.53
C ALA A 349 4.37 16.83 0.48
N LEU A 350 4.85 18.05 0.65
CA LEU A 350 6.30 18.35 0.65
C LEU A 350 7.02 17.82 1.90
N ALA A 351 6.30 17.65 3.02
CA ALA A 351 6.82 17.08 4.26
C ALA A 351 6.70 15.55 4.32
N ASP A 352 5.97 14.93 3.39
CA ASP A 352 5.75 13.50 3.37
C ASP A 352 7.04 12.74 3.02
N PRO A 353 7.38 11.65 3.74
CA PRO A 353 8.58 10.84 3.47
C PRO A 353 8.66 10.30 2.04
N CYS A 354 7.53 10.01 1.39
CA CYS A 354 7.49 9.52 0.01
C CYS A 354 8.11 10.52 -0.98
N MET A 355 8.06 11.83 -0.67
CA MET A 355 8.62 12.87 -1.51
C MET A 355 10.14 12.74 -1.66
N ALA A 356 10.83 12.20 -0.67
CA ALA A 356 12.29 12.08 -0.67
C ALA A 356 12.84 11.18 -1.78
N THR A 357 12.02 10.24 -2.27
CA THR A 357 12.40 9.29 -3.33
C THR A 357 11.79 9.59 -4.69
N ASN A 358 11.01 10.67 -4.82
CA ASN A 358 10.46 11.07 -6.12
C ASN A 358 11.57 11.43 -7.11
N PRO A 359 11.51 10.97 -8.40
CA PRO A 359 12.59 11.18 -9.38
C PRO A 359 12.76 12.65 -9.80
N VAL A 360 11.72 13.46 -9.65
CA VAL A 360 11.78 14.92 -9.86
C VAL A 360 11.74 15.61 -8.51
N LYS A 361 12.68 16.53 -8.26
CA LYS A 361 12.63 17.36 -7.06
C LYS A 361 11.40 18.27 -7.13
N ALA A 362 10.44 18.01 -6.27
CA ALA A 362 9.22 18.79 -6.20
C ALA A 362 9.38 20.03 -5.31
N ASP A 363 8.75 21.11 -5.73
CA ASP A 363 8.58 22.35 -4.96
C ASP A 363 7.08 22.71 -4.85
N ALA A 364 6.77 23.75 -4.12
CA ALA A 364 5.39 24.21 -3.94
C ALA A 364 4.70 24.58 -5.26
N SER A 365 5.45 25.10 -6.25
CA SER A 365 4.90 25.43 -7.57
C SER A 365 4.47 24.19 -8.34
N LEU A 366 5.32 23.15 -8.37
CA LEU A 366 5.05 21.91 -9.05
C LEU A 366 3.85 21.19 -8.43
N VAL A 367 3.85 21.04 -7.09
CA VAL A 367 2.74 20.40 -6.34
C VAL A 367 1.45 21.18 -6.54
N GLY A 368 1.51 22.52 -6.50
CA GLY A 368 0.35 23.39 -6.74
C GLY A 368 -0.24 23.23 -8.14
N LYS A 369 0.59 23.16 -9.19
CA LYS A 369 0.12 22.92 -10.57
C LYS A 369 -0.53 21.53 -10.72
N LEU A 370 0.05 20.52 -10.11
CA LEU A 370 -0.53 19.17 -10.13
C LEU A 370 -1.87 19.13 -9.40
N LEU A 371 -1.97 19.77 -8.24
CA LEU A 371 -3.22 19.88 -7.49
C LEU A 371 -4.31 20.59 -8.32
N GLU A 372 -3.97 21.69 -9.01
CA GLU A 372 -4.88 22.39 -9.92
C GLU A 372 -5.36 21.49 -11.07
N ALA A 373 -4.46 20.71 -11.68
CA ALA A 373 -4.77 19.80 -12.78
C ALA A 373 -5.80 18.72 -12.39
N VAL A 374 -5.73 18.23 -11.14
CA VAL A 374 -6.62 17.16 -10.63
C VAL A 374 -7.87 17.68 -9.92
N THR A 375 -7.95 19.00 -9.65
CA THR A 375 -9.11 19.58 -8.93
C THR A 375 -10.39 19.45 -9.75
N GLY A 376 -10.34 19.67 -11.07
CA GLY A 376 -11.50 19.71 -11.93
C GLY A 376 -12.17 21.09 -11.99
N ARG A 377 -13.08 21.25 -12.96
CA ARG A 377 -13.90 22.46 -13.08
C ARG A 377 -15.15 22.30 -12.20
N GLY A 378 -15.45 23.28 -11.40
CA GLY A 378 -16.71 23.39 -10.66
C GLY A 378 -17.82 23.92 -11.52
#